data_ccdcf11e5bcc4564242b2dcf8b06f6c6
#
_entry.id   ccdcf11e5bcc4564242b2dcf8b06f6c6
#
_cell.length_a   1.000
_cell.length_b   1.000
_cell.length_c   1.000
_cell.angle_alpha   90.00
_cell.angle_beta   90.00
_cell.angle_gamma   90.00
#
_symmetry.space_group_name_H-M   'P 1'
#
loop_
_entity.id
_entity.type
_entity.pdbx_description
1 polymer ?
#
loop_
_entity_poly.entity_id
_entity_poly.type
_entity_poly.pdbx_seq_one_letter_code
_entity_poly.pdbx_strand_id
1 'polypeptide(L)'
;MPDCSRIAADGRAVPQTYRGEVTSTEAVPSAYSKELLTGLARNKMGFDGYINSDSGITSVQIYGVEDLTVPQRYAKAISAGTDVIGGNTDPENIIKAVEDGLLPKADLDRASYNRLLSLFRTKRVDNPYLDPDQADQARQDNFDGAKKKAYEANQKAVVLVKNHDHILPLAKEKKVCIVTFKGVDSGFAKMAQAMGAGLGSANADEALRKTLAEAFEKKGYTVVATPEE
;
A
#
# COMPACT_ATOMS: atom_id res chain seq x y z
N MET A 1 -4.16 -3.00 -3.36
CA MET A 1 -2.76 -3.07 -3.81
C MET A 1 -2.74 -3.81 -5.13
N PRO A 2 -2.01 -3.34 -6.15
CA PRO A 2 -1.79 -4.15 -7.34
C PRO A 2 -1.05 -5.40 -6.89
N ASP A 3 -1.64 -6.54 -7.20
CA ASP A 3 -1.10 -7.81 -6.80
C ASP A 3 0.09 -8.17 -7.67
N CYS A 4 1.28 -8.21 -7.07
CA CYS A 4 2.51 -8.63 -7.72
C CYS A 4 2.59 -10.15 -7.90
N SER A 5 1.64 -10.91 -7.38
CA SER A 5 1.64 -12.38 -7.35
C SER A 5 1.19 -13.04 -8.67
N ARG A 6 1.02 -12.26 -9.75
CA ARG A 6 0.48 -12.77 -11.02
C ARG A 6 1.49 -13.48 -11.91
N ILE A 7 2.75 -13.49 -11.49
CA ILE A 7 3.82 -14.20 -12.20
C ILE A 7 4.28 -15.37 -11.31
N ALA A 8 4.16 -16.59 -11.84
CA ALA A 8 4.72 -17.77 -11.20
C ALA A 8 6.26 -17.71 -11.17
N ALA A 9 6.89 -18.48 -10.29
CA ALA A 9 8.34 -18.53 -10.16
C ALA A 9 9.08 -18.93 -11.47
N ASP A 10 8.37 -19.53 -12.41
CA ASP A 10 8.86 -19.90 -13.75
C ASP A 10 8.57 -18.83 -14.82
N GLY A 11 8.13 -17.65 -14.44
CA GLY A 11 7.84 -16.51 -15.33
C GLY A 11 6.49 -16.59 -16.06
N ARG A 12 5.67 -17.61 -15.82
CA ARG A 12 4.35 -17.71 -16.45
C ARG A 12 3.31 -16.87 -15.72
N ALA A 13 2.35 -16.34 -16.49
CA ALA A 13 1.19 -15.69 -15.93
C ALA A 13 0.36 -16.64 -15.07
N VAL A 14 0.03 -16.23 -13.86
CA VAL A 14 -0.91 -16.97 -13.00
C VAL A 14 -2.33 -16.48 -13.34
N PRO A 15 -3.22 -17.35 -13.86
CA PRO A 15 -4.58 -16.96 -14.16
C PRO A 15 -5.29 -16.48 -12.90
N GLN A 16 -5.91 -15.31 -12.98
CA GLN A 16 -6.77 -14.81 -11.92
C GLN A 16 -8.20 -15.31 -12.15
N THR A 17 -8.88 -15.72 -11.10
CA THR A 17 -10.24 -16.25 -11.21
C THR A 17 -11.21 -15.44 -10.35
N TYR A 18 -12.42 -15.27 -10.85
CA TYR A 18 -13.53 -14.71 -10.11
C TYR A 18 -14.76 -15.59 -10.32
N ARG A 19 -15.30 -16.12 -9.22
CA ARG A 19 -16.45 -17.07 -9.25
C ARG A 19 -16.23 -18.28 -10.18
N GLY A 20 -14.98 -18.77 -10.23
CA GLY A 20 -14.61 -19.94 -11.04
C GLY A 20 -14.28 -19.63 -12.51
N GLU A 21 -14.45 -18.40 -12.97
CA GLU A 21 -14.07 -17.98 -14.32
C GLU A 21 -12.69 -17.32 -14.32
N VAL A 22 -11.87 -17.60 -15.33
CA VAL A 22 -10.59 -16.92 -15.54
C VAL A 22 -10.87 -15.48 -15.96
N THR A 23 -10.33 -14.51 -15.19
CA THR A 23 -10.56 -13.09 -15.42
C THR A 23 -9.38 -12.38 -16.03
N SER A 24 -8.17 -12.89 -15.88
CA SER A 24 -6.97 -12.36 -16.52
C SER A 24 -5.89 -13.42 -16.64
N THR A 25 -5.18 -13.38 -17.76
CA THR A 25 -4.01 -14.23 -18.06
C THR A 25 -2.77 -13.41 -18.35
N GLU A 26 -2.86 -12.07 -18.39
CA GLU A 26 -1.74 -11.20 -18.68
C GLU A 26 -0.79 -11.09 -17.46
N ALA A 27 0.51 -11.35 -17.69
CA ALA A 27 1.55 -11.31 -16.65
C ALA A 27 2.05 -9.86 -16.44
N VAL A 28 1.18 -8.98 -15.94
CA VAL A 28 1.51 -7.59 -15.64
C VAL A 28 0.94 -7.20 -14.27
N PRO A 29 1.46 -6.15 -13.61
CA PRO A 29 0.80 -5.57 -12.44
C PRO A 29 -0.66 -5.21 -12.72
N SER A 30 -1.51 -5.32 -11.72
CA SER A 30 -2.95 -5.08 -11.88
C SER A 30 -3.28 -3.73 -12.50
N ALA A 31 -2.45 -2.70 -12.25
CA ALA A 31 -2.61 -1.37 -12.82
C ALA A 31 -2.54 -1.33 -14.36
N TYR A 32 -1.96 -2.35 -15.00
CA TYR A 32 -1.84 -2.47 -16.45
C TYR A 32 -2.84 -3.46 -17.06
N SER A 33 -3.61 -4.17 -16.24
CA SER A 33 -4.51 -5.21 -16.72
C SER A 33 -5.90 -4.67 -17.03
N LYS A 34 -6.22 -4.54 -18.31
CA LYS A 34 -7.56 -4.14 -18.78
C LYS A 34 -8.63 -5.14 -18.37
N GLU A 35 -8.28 -6.42 -18.36
CA GLU A 35 -9.20 -7.49 -17.96
C GLU A 35 -9.64 -7.36 -16.50
N LEU A 36 -8.73 -6.98 -15.60
CA LEU A 36 -9.06 -6.77 -14.19
C LEU A 36 -9.74 -5.43 -13.95
N LEU A 37 -9.17 -4.33 -14.46
CA LEU A 37 -9.66 -3.00 -14.10
C LEU A 37 -10.96 -2.65 -14.83
N THR A 38 -11.00 -2.86 -16.13
CA THR A 38 -12.19 -2.59 -16.95
C THR A 38 -13.13 -3.79 -16.96
N GLY A 39 -12.61 -4.97 -17.29
CA GLY A 39 -13.45 -6.17 -17.45
C GLY A 39 -14.09 -6.64 -16.15
N LEU A 40 -13.30 -6.86 -15.11
CA LEU A 40 -13.80 -7.36 -13.84
C LEU A 40 -14.36 -6.23 -12.97
N ALA A 41 -13.53 -5.27 -12.57
CA ALA A 41 -13.94 -4.29 -11.58
C ALA A 41 -15.08 -3.40 -12.08
N ARG A 42 -14.97 -2.83 -13.28
CA ARG A 42 -16.02 -1.93 -13.79
C ARG A 42 -17.21 -2.68 -14.37
N ASN A 43 -16.96 -3.59 -15.31
CA ASN A 43 -18.06 -4.20 -16.06
C ASN A 43 -18.79 -5.29 -15.29
N LYS A 44 -18.08 -6.20 -14.60
CA LYS A 44 -18.72 -7.30 -13.85
C LYS A 44 -19.13 -6.91 -12.43
N MET A 45 -18.32 -6.11 -11.72
CA MET A 45 -18.58 -5.74 -10.34
C MET A 45 -19.30 -4.39 -10.19
N GLY A 46 -19.43 -3.61 -11.28
CA GLY A 46 -20.14 -2.33 -11.28
C GLY A 46 -19.39 -1.19 -10.55
N PHE A 47 -18.07 -1.27 -10.45
CA PHE A 47 -17.30 -0.21 -9.80
C PHE A 47 -17.31 1.06 -10.65
N ASP A 48 -17.83 2.15 -10.09
CA ASP A 48 -18.03 3.44 -10.76
C ASP A 48 -17.15 4.59 -10.20
N GLY A 49 -16.22 4.27 -9.31
CA GLY A 49 -15.24 5.21 -8.77
C GLY A 49 -14.00 5.37 -9.66
N TYR A 50 -13.01 6.14 -9.19
CA TYR A 50 -11.69 6.21 -9.84
C TYR A 50 -10.74 5.15 -9.26
N ILE A 51 -9.82 4.69 -10.10
CA ILE A 51 -8.79 3.72 -9.73
C ILE A 51 -7.45 4.45 -9.63
N ASN A 52 -6.87 4.45 -8.44
CA ASN A 52 -5.51 4.93 -8.18
C ASN A 52 -4.56 3.75 -8.16
N SER A 53 -3.45 3.84 -8.92
CA SER A 53 -2.41 2.82 -8.86
C SER A 53 -1.60 2.90 -7.57
N ASP A 54 -0.78 1.89 -7.34
CA ASP A 54 0.34 2.00 -6.41
C ASP A 54 1.39 3.00 -6.93
N SER A 55 2.28 3.43 -6.04
CA SER A 55 3.38 4.33 -6.40
C SER A 55 4.45 3.61 -7.22
N GLY A 56 5.03 4.30 -8.19
CA GLY A 56 6.17 3.80 -8.95
C GLY A 56 5.84 2.72 -9.99
N ILE A 57 4.60 2.57 -10.42
CA ILE A 57 4.25 1.57 -11.45
C ILE A 57 4.96 1.83 -12.78
N THR A 58 5.34 3.07 -13.09
CA THR A 58 6.00 3.43 -14.35
C THR A 58 7.53 3.33 -14.29
N SER A 59 8.12 3.10 -13.10
CA SER A 59 9.56 3.13 -12.89
C SER A 59 10.12 1.92 -12.13
N VAL A 60 9.40 1.40 -11.14
CA VAL A 60 9.88 0.35 -10.23
C VAL A 60 9.08 -0.94 -10.39
N GLN A 61 7.75 -0.83 -10.44
CA GLN A 61 6.85 -1.99 -10.57
C GLN A 61 6.54 -2.25 -12.05
N ILE A 62 7.57 -2.57 -12.83
CA ILE A 62 7.53 -2.64 -14.30
C ILE A 62 7.60 -4.07 -14.86
N TYR A 63 7.49 -5.10 -14.03
CA TYR A 63 7.52 -6.49 -14.50
C TYR A 63 6.38 -6.78 -15.47
N GLY A 64 6.73 -7.39 -16.62
CA GLY A 64 5.83 -7.62 -17.75
C GLY A 64 5.58 -6.38 -18.63
N VAL A 65 6.23 -5.25 -18.32
CA VAL A 65 6.23 -4.02 -19.12
C VAL A 65 7.63 -3.39 -19.21
N GLU A 66 8.67 -4.16 -18.93
CA GLU A 66 10.07 -3.72 -18.91
C GLU A 66 10.50 -3.10 -20.23
N ASP A 67 10.09 -3.70 -21.34
CA ASP A 67 10.43 -3.28 -22.69
C ASP A 67 9.70 -2.01 -23.16
N LEU A 68 8.69 -1.56 -22.43
CA LEU A 68 7.96 -0.36 -22.74
C LEU A 68 8.70 0.89 -22.25
N THR A 69 8.69 1.94 -23.05
CA THR A 69 9.12 3.29 -22.62
C THR A 69 8.18 3.84 -21.55
N VAL A 70 8.63 4.85 -20.81
CA VAL A 70 7.81 5.47 -19.76
C VAL A 70 6.47 5.99 -20.32
N PRO A 71 6.40 6.76 -21.42
CA PRO A 71 5.13 7.17 -22.02
C PRO A 71 4.23 5.98 -22.42
N GLN A 72 4.80 4.89 -22.94
CA GLN A 72 4.04 3.67 -23.27
C GLN A 72 3.46 2.99 -22.01
N ARG A 73 4.18 2.99 -20.89
CA ARG A 73 3.67 2.49 -19.61
C ARG A 73 2.49 3.33 -19.12
N TYR A 74 2.58 4.67 -19.18
CA TYR A 74 1.45 5.56 -18.89
C TYR A 74 0.24 5.24 -19.77
N ALA A 75 0.45 5.16 -21.10
CA ALA A 75 -0.62 4.84 -22.03
C ALA A 75 -1.28 3.50 -21.71
N LYS A 76 -0.48 2.44 -21.49
CA LYS A 76 -0.99 1.10 -21.15
C LYS A 76 -1.81 1.10 -19.85
N ALA A 77 -1.32 1.76 -18.79
CA ALA A 77 -2.02 1.82 -17.51
C ALA A 77 -3.35 2.57 -17.63
N ILE A 78 -3.34 3.74 -18.26
CA ILE A 78 -4.55 4.55 -18.41
C ILE A 78 -5.56 3.83 -19.30
N SER A 79 -5.15 3.26 -20.43
CA SER A 79 -6.03 2.50 -21.32
C SER A 79 -6.55 1.19 -20.69
N ALA A 80 -5.83 0.63 -19.70
CA ALA A 80 -6.31 -0.51 -18.94
C ALA A 80 -7.44 -0.15 -17.97
N GLY A 81 -7.55 1.11 -17.54
CA GLY A 81 -8.58 1.55 -16.61
C GLY A 81 -8.07 2.23 -15.34
N THR A 82 -6.76 2.39 -15.19
CA THR A 82 -6.16 3.24 -14.15
C THR A 82 -6.48 4.70 -14.44
N ASP A 83 -6.98 5.42 -13.46
CA ASP A 83 -7.37 6.83 -13.63
C ASP A 83 -6.35 7.80 -13.02
N VAL A 84 -5.60 7.34 -12.00
CA VAL A 84 -4.55 8.13 -11.35
C VAL A 84 -3.29 7.27 -11.21
N ILE A 85 -2.17 7.78 -11.72
CA ILE A 85 -0.86 7.15 -11.54
C ILE A 85 -0.28 7.62 -10.20
N GLY A 86 -0.33 6.74 -9.21
CA GLY A 86 0.07 7.07 -7.85
C GLY A 86 1.56 7.40 -7.72
N GLY A 87 1.86 8.43 -6.92
CA GLY A 87 3.23 8.83 -6.59
C GLY A 87 4.03 9.48 -7.70
N ASN A 88 3.42 9.75 -8.87
CA ASN A 88 4.09 10.39 -10.01
C ASN A 88 3.59 11.82 -10.21
N THR A 89 4.52 12.73 -10.57
CA THR A 89 4.25 14.16 -10.80
C THR A 89 4.87 14.64 -12.13
N ASP A 90 4.96 13.76 -13.11
CA ASP A 90 5.60 13.95 -14.41
C ASP A 90 4.57 13.93 -15.55
N PRO A 91 3.72 14.98 -15.69
CA PRO A 91 2.66 15.04 -16.70
C PRO A 91 3.18 15.00 -18.14
N GLU A 92 4.46 15.33 -18.36
CA GLU A 92 5.12 15.34 -19.66
C GLU A 92 5.04 13.98 -20.35
N ASN A 93 5.11 12.89 -19.56
CA ASN A 93 5.01 11.54 -20.12
C ASN A 93 3.60 11.19 -20.61
N ILE A 94 2.55 11.75 -19.97
CA ILE A 94 1.17 11.62 -20.43
C ILE A 94 0.95 12.45 -21.69
N ILE A 95 1.44 13.71 -21.71
CA ILE A 95 1.36 14.61 -22.86
C ILE A 95 2.02 13.94 -24.06
N LYS A 96 3.25 13.45 -23.87
CA LYS A 96 3.98 12.75 -24.92
C LYS A 96 3.25 11.49 -25.40
N ALA A 97 2.64 10.74 -24.52
CA ALA A 97 1.87 9.55 -24.90
C ALA A 97 0.67 9.88 -25.78
N VAL A 98 0.03 11.04 -25.57
CA VAL A 98 -1.07 11.53 -26.42
C VAL A 98 -0.52 12.04 -27.76
N GLU A 99 0.54 12.84 -27.75
CA GLU A 99 1.17 13.40 -28.95
C GLU A 99 1.71 12.30 -29.88
N ASP A 100 2.30 11.26 -29.33
CA ASP A 100 2.81 10.10 -30.08
C ASP A 100 1.67 9.13 -30.51
N GLY A 101 0.40 9.43 -30.18
CA GLY A 101 -0.74 8.57 -30.53
C GLY A 101 -0.82 7.26 -29.75
N LEU A 102 -0.05 7.11 -28.68
CA LEU A 102 -0.01 5.92 -27.83
C LEU A 102 -1.21 5.84 -26.87
N LEU A 103 -1.67 7.01 -26.39
CA LEU A 103 -2.81 7.14 -25.47
C LEU A 103 -3.99 7.80 -26.19
N PRO A 104 -5.09 7.06 -26.44
CA PRO A 104 -6.31 7.65 -26.96
C PRO A 104 -6.84 8.74 -26.02
N LYS A 105 -7.21 9.90 -26.60
CA LYS A 105 -7.77 11.02 -25.82
C LYS A 105 -9.00 10.60 -25.02
N ALA A 106 -9.83 9.71 -25.54
CA ALA A 106 -11.02 9.21 -24.86
C ALA A 106 -10.69 8.48 -23.55
N ASP A 107 -9.55 7.76 -23.47
CA ASP A 107 -9.10 7.08 -22.24
C ASP A 107 -8.61 8.09 -21.21
N LEU A 108 -7.93 9.15 -21.65
CA LEU A 108 -7.52 10.25 -20.76
C LEU A 108 -8.73 11.05 -20.25
N ASP A 109 -9.71 11.33 -21.12
CA ASP A 109 -10.96 12.01 -20.76
C ASP A 109 -11.75 11.18 -19.73
N ARG A 110 -11.84 9.85 -19.92
CA ARG A 110 -12.46 8.93 -18.95
C ARG A 110 -11.75 8.99 -17.60
N ALA A 111 -10.41 8.91 -17.58
CA ALA A 111 -9.63 8.96 -16.36
C ALA A 111 -9.84 10.27 -15.59
N SER A 112 -9.79 11.39 -16.31
CA SER A 112 -10.04 12.72 -15.77
C SER A 112 -11.47 12.85 -15.23
N TYR A 113 -12.46 12.39 -15.97
CA TYR A 113 -13.86 12.38 -15.56
C TYR A 113 -14.05 11.60 -14.25
N ASN A 114 -13.56 10.37 -14.18
CA ASN A 114 -13.70 9.53 -12.98
C ASN A 114 -13.06 10.18 -11.75
N ARG A 115 -11.91 10.81 -11.92
CA ARG A 115 -11.22 11.53 -10.84
C ARG A 115 -12.00 12.76 -10.38
N LEU A 116 -12.48 13.57 -11.31
CA LEU A 116 -13.26 14.77 -11.00
C LEU A 116 -14.62 14.43 -10.39
N LEU A 117 -15.30 13.39 -10.89
CA LEU A 117 -16.58 12.96 -10.37
C LEU A 117 -16.57 12.72 -8.87
N SER A 118 -15.46 12.23 -8.31
CA SER A 118 -15.31 12.05 -6.87
C SER A 118 -15.38 13.37 -6.08
N LEU A 119 -14.85 14.45 -6.64
CA LEU A 119 -14.90 15.76 -6.03
C LEU A 119 -16.33 16.34 -6.01
N PHE A 120 -17.05 16.14 -7.12
CA PHE A 120 -18.46 16.55 -7.21
C PHE A 120 -19.36 15.73 -6.27
N ARG A 121 -19.19 14.39 -6.26
CA ARG A 121 -19.95 13.50 -5.37
C ARG A 121 -19.73 13.80 -3.89
N THR A 122 -18.54 14.24 -3.51
CA THR A 122 -18.20 14.62 -2.15
C THR A 122 -18.47 16.11 -1.84
N LYS A 123 -19.06 16.84 -2.80
CA LYS A 123 -19.32 18.28 -2.74
C LYS A 123 -18.07 19.15 -2.45
N ARG A 124 -16.90 18.62 -2.79
CA ARG A 124 -15.64 19.34 -2.56
C ARG A 124 -15.42 20.49 -3.54
N VAL A 125 -16.13 20.52 -4.65
CA VAL A 125 -16.13 21.65 -5.59
C VAL A 125 -16.88 22.84 -5.00
N ASP A 126 -18.00 22.57 -4.33
CA ASP A 126 -18.85 23.63 -3.73
C ASP A 126 -18.33 24.06 -2.34
N ASN A 127 -17.74 23.11 -1.61
CA ASN A 127 -17.19 23.34 -0.28
C ASN A 127 -15.78 22.73 -0.15
N PRO A 128 -14.74 23.41 -0.67
CA PRO A 128 -13.38 22.89 -0.70
C PRO A 128 -12.68 22.89 0.67
N TYR A 129 -13.18 23.67 1.61
CA TYR A 129 -12.59 23.81 2.94
C TYR A 129 -13.30 22.92 3.95
N LEU A 130 -12.50 22.34 4.83
CA LEU A 130 -13.01 21.64 6.02
C LEU A 130 -12.97 22.60 7.19
N ASP A 131 -13.96 22.51 8.06
CA ASP A 131 -13.92 23.11 9.39
C ASP A 131 -12.91 22.32 10.24
N PRO A 132 -11.79 22.93 10.69
CA PRO A 132 -10.75 22.21 11.44
C PRO A 132 -11.27 21.61 12.74
N ASP A 133 -12.15 22.32 13.45
CA ASP A 133 -12.66 21.87 14.75
C ASP A 133 -13.58 20.66 14.58
N GLN A 134 -14.45 20.67 13.57
CA GLN A 134 -15.29 19.52 13.23
C GLN A 134 -14.46 18.33 12.75
N ALA A 135 -13.41 18.57 11.97
CA ALA A 135 -12.53 17.51 11.49
C ALA A 135 -11.74 16.87 12.66
N ASP A 136 -11.24 17.66 13.58
CA ASP A 136 -10.54 17.17 14.76
C ASP A 136 -11.49 16.43 15.71
N GLN A 137 -12.70 16.93 15.93
CA GLN A 137 -13.71 16.23 16.74
C GLN A 137 -14.07 14.87 16.12
N ALA A 138 -14.34 14.82 14.81
CA ALA A 138 -14.65 13.56 14.12
C ALA A 138 -13.48 12.58 14.16
N ARG A 139 -12.24 13.07 14.11
CA ARG A 139 -11.03 12.24 14.28
C ARG A 139 -10.95 11.67 15.69
N GLN A 140 -11.18 12.46 16.72
CA GLN A 140 -11.16 12.02 18.11
C GLN A 140 -12.27 11.01 18.40
N ASP A 141 -13.49 11.26 17.97
CA ASP A 141 -14.65 10.38 18.16
C ASP A 141 -14.43 8.98 17.55
N ASN A 142 -13.73 8.92 16.41
CA ASN A 142 -13.43 7.67 15.75
C ASN A 142 -12.16 6.98 16.30
N PHE A 143 -11.22 7.74 16.87
CA PHE A 143 -9.89 7.25 17.24
C PHE A 143 -9.95 6.20 18.34
N ASP A 144 -10.70 6.41 19.40
CA ASP A 144 -10.78 5.48 20.53
C ASP A 144 -11.44 4.17 20.14
N GLY A 145 -12.51 4.23 19.34
CA GLY A 145 -13.16 3.05 18.80
C GLY A 145 -12.26 2.27 17.84
N ALA A 146 -11.54 2.95 16.96
CA ALA A 146 -10.59 2.35 16.04
C ALA A 146 -9.39 1.73 16.78
N LYS A 147 -8.84 2.42 17.79
CA LYS A 147 -7.74 1.94 18.63
C LYS A 147 -8.10 0.66 19.37
N LYS A 148 -9.29 0.59 19.94
CA LYS A 148 -9.78 -0.62 20.61
C LYS A 148 -9.89 -1.79 19.65
N LYS A 149 -10.51 -1.58 18.48
CA LYS A 149 -10.66 -2.61 17.44
C LYS A 149 -9.29 -3.07 16.89
N ALA A 150 -8.37 -2.13 16.66
CA ALA A 150 -7.01 -2.46 16.23
C ALA A 150 -6.26 -3.29 17.27
N TYR A 151 -6.39 -2.95 18.56
CA TYR A 151 -5.79 -3.72 19.65
C TYR A 151 -6.34 -5.15 19.68
N GLU A 152 -7.66 -5.33 19.64
CA GLU A 152 -8.31 -6.64 19.61
C GLU A 152 -7.91 -7.48 18.37
N ALA A 153 -7.82 -6.83 17.19
CA ALA A 153 -7.38 -7.48 15.96
C ALA A 153 -5.91 -7.93 16.06
N ASN A 154 -5.04 -7.05 16.56
CA ASN A 154 -3.62 -7.37 16.74
C ASN A 154 -3.40 -8.52 17.73
N GLN A 155 -4.17 -8.59 18.83
CA GLN A 155 -4.10 -9.73 19.76
C GLN A 155 -4.46 -11.06 19.07
N LYS A 156 -5.47 -11.05 18.19
CA LYS A 156 -5.90 -12.24 17.43
C LYS A 156 -4.94 -12.60 16.29
N ALA A 157 -4.19 -11.63 15.78
CA ALA A 157 -3.24 -11.84 14.69
C ALA A 157 -1.91 -12.47 15.12
N VAL A 158 -1.61 -12.46 16.43
CA VAL A 158 -0.38 -13.07 16.96
C VAL A 158 -0.51 -14.59 16.95
N VAL A 159 0.39 -15.25 16.21
CA VAL A 159 0.43 -16.71 16.08
C VAL A 159 1.72 -17.24 16.69
N LEU A 160 1.60 -18.15 17.64
CA LEU A 160 2.75 -18.86 18.23
C LEU A 160 3.17 -20.00 17.29
N VAL A 161 4.17 -19.74 16.43
CA VAL A 161 4.65 -20.71 15.44
C VAL A 161 5.53 -21.78 16.09
N LYS A 162 6.28 -21.43 17.12
CA LYS A 162 7.24 -22.32 17.78
C LYS A 162 7.45 -21.90 19.23
N ASN A 163 7.46 -22.86 20.16
CA ASN A 163 7.73 -22.62 21.58
C ASN A 163 8.62 -23.76 22.12
N HIS A 164 9.92 -23.67 21.88
CA HIS A 164 10.89 -24.62 22.40
C HIS A 164 10.98 -24.49 23.91
N ASP A 165 11.15 -25.64 24.55
CA ASP A 165 11.33 -25.78 25.99
C ASP A 165 10.24 -25.09 26.84
N HIS A 166 9.08 -24.82 26.23
CA HIS A 166 7.97 -24.11 26.82
C HIS A 166 8.35 -22.77 27.47
N ILE A 167 9.25 -22.02 26.81
CA ILE A 167 9.73 -20.73 27.31
C ILE A 167 8.61 -19.68 27.45
N LEU A 168 7.56 -19.80 26.63
CA LEU A 168 6.36 -18.97 26.74
C LEU A 168 5.21 -19.74 27.39
N PRO A 169 4.44 -19.10 28.27
CA PRO A 169 4.54 -17.70 28.74
C PRO A 169 5.82 -17.47 29.55
N LEU A 170 6.45 -16.32 29.34
CA LEU A 170 7.69 -15.99 30.03
C LEU A 170 7.48 -15.84 31.54
N ALA A 171 8.31 -16.53 32.34
CA ALA A 171 8.25 -16.44 33.79
C ALA A 171 8.63 -15.02 34.26
N LYS A 172 7.98 -14.53 35.32
CA LYS A 172 8.12 -13.16 35.82
C LYS A 172 9.51 -12.80 36.32
N GLU A 173 10.22 -13.82 36.79
CA GLU A 173 11.59 -13.69 37.29
C GLU A 173 12.62 -13.46 36.20
N LYS A 174 12.23 -13.70 34.91
CA LYS A 174 13.13 -13.51 33.79
C LYS A 174 13.30 -12.04 33.50
N LYS A 175 14.54 -11.66 33.27
CA LYS A 175 14.89 -10.34 32.73
C LYS A 175 14.69 -10.33 31.21
N VAL A 176 14.24 -9.22 30.67
CA VAL A 176 13.98 -9.04 29.22
C VAL A 176 14.95 -8.03 28.65
N CYS A 177 15.74 -8.45 27.70
CA CYS A 177 16.55 -7.54 26.87
C CYS A 177 15.90 -7.39 25.51
N ILE A 178 15.64 -6.14 25.09
CA ILE A 178 15.05 -5.83 23.81
C ILE A 178 16.15 -5.37 22.87
N VAL A 179 16.46 -6.20 21.88
CA VAL A 179 17.43 -5.89 20.85
C VAL A 179 16.68 -5.53 19.56
N THR A 180 16.86 -4.30 19.08
CA THR A 180 16.36 -3.87 17.78
C THR A 180 17.51 -3.89 16.78
N PHE A 181 17.29 -4.47 15.62
CA PHE A 181 18.25 -4.38 14.53
C PHE A 181 18.06 -3.03 13.86
N LYS A 182 19.14 -2.25 13.76
CA LYS A 182 19.14 -1.08 12.87
C LYS A 182 18.77 -1.58 11.49
N GLY A 183 17.76 -0.96 10.89
CA GLY A 183 17.25 -1.36 9.59
C GLY A 183 18.40 -1.57 8.61
N VAL A 184 18.38 -2.69 7.92
CA VAL A 184 19.37 -3.00 6.89
C VAL A 184 19.36 -1.84 5.90
N ASP A 185 20.54 -1.32 5.58
CA ASP A 185 20.74 -0.27 4.58
C ASP A 185 20.44 -0.83 3.18
N SER A 186 19.17 -1.23 2.98
CA SER A 186 18.70 -1.83 1.74
C SER A 186 18.27 -0.74 0.78
N GLY A 187 18.46 -0.98 -0.53
CA GLY A 187 17.96 -0.08 -1.57
C GLY A 187 16.46 0.21 -1.43
N PHE A 188 15.69 -0.74 -0.92
CA PHE A 188 14.27 -0.56 -0.61
C PHE A 188 14.03 0.43 0.53
N ALA A 189 14.81 0.39 1.61
CA ALA A 189 14.69 1.35 2.70
C ALA A 189 15.03 2.78 2.25
N LYS A 190 16.08 2.94 1.43
CA LYS A 190 16.44 4.23 0.80
C LYS A 190 15.35 4.76 -0.11
N MET A 191 14.77 3.89 -0.93
CA MET A 191 13.65 4.25 -1.81
C MET A 191 12.41 4.64 -1.01
N ALA A 192 12.04 3.88 0.01
CA ALA A 192 10.92 4.18 0.88
C ALA A 192 11.09 5.52 1.61
N GLN A 193 12.31 5.82 2.06
CA GLN A 193 12.65 7.10 2.69
C GLN A 193 12.57 8.26 1.68
N ALA A 194 13.06 8.07 0.45
CA ALA A 194 12.96 9.07 -0.62
C ALA A 194 11.49 9.34 -1.03
N MET A 195 10.60 8.36 -0.85
CA MET A 195 9.15 8.48 -1.08
C MET A 195 8.39 9.04 0.13
N GLY A 196 9.08 9.51 1.18
CA GLY A 196 8.44 10.03 2.39
C GLY A 196 7.79 8.96 3.28
N ALA A 197 7.97 7.69 2.97
CA ALA A 197 7.57 6.62 3.84
C ALA A 197 8.56 6.54 5.01
N GLY A 198 8.09 6.78 6.23
CA GLY A 198 8.91 6.78 7.45
C GLY A 198 9.41 5.39 7.88
N LEU A 199 9.61 4.50 6.93
CA LEU A 199 10.15 3.16 7.14
C LEU A 199 11.67 3.26 7.32
N GLY A 200 12.13 3.16 8.56
CA GLY A 200 13.56 2.96 8.86
C GLY A 200 14.32 4.21 9.26
N SER A 201 13.70 5.18 9.93
CA SER A 201 14.51 6.18 10.64
C SER A 201 15.10 5.54 11.90
N ALA A 202 16.36 5.85 12.23
CA ALA A 202 16.99 5.42 13.48
C ALA A 202 16.13 5.78 14.72
N ASN A 203 15.33 6.83 14.61
CA ASN A 203 14.38 7.27 15.64
C ASN A 203 13.15 6.34 15.79
N ALA A 204 12.74 5.64 14.72
CA ALA A 204 11.63 4.70 14.79
C ALA A 204 12.00 3.43 15.58
N ASP A 205 13.24 2.95 15.44
CA ASP A 205 13.73 1.78 16.16
C ASP A 205 13.87 2.07 17.66
N GLU A 206 14.33 3.27 18.02
CA GLU A 206 14.42 3.70 19.41
C GLU A 206 13.05 3.90 20.04
N ALA A 207 12.12 4.51 19.32
CA ALA A 207 10.74 4.68 19.76
C ALA A 207 10.03 3.33 19.95
N LEU A 208 10.24 2.38 19.04
CA LEU A 208 9.70 1.03 19.16
C LEU A 208 10.28 0.29 20.36
N ARG A 209 11.61 0.36 20.55
CA ARG A 209 12.29 -0.24 21.70
C ARG A 209 11.75 0.31 23.01
N LYS A 210 11.58 1.61 23.12
CA LYS A 210 11.00 2.27 24.30
C LYS A 210 9.58 1.81 24.56
N THR A 211 8.74 1.78 23.55
CA THR A 211 7.33 1.32 23.65
C THR A 211 7.24 -0.13 24.09
N LEU A 212 8.10 -1.01 23.58
CA LEU A 212 8.16 -2.41 24.00
C LEU A 212 8.65 -2.55 25.44
N ALA A 213 9.69 -1.80 25.84
CA ALA A 213 10.19 -1.80 27.20
C ALA A 213 9.09 -1.41 28.20
N GLU A 214 8.42 -0.30 27.97
CA GLU A 214 7.29 0.17 28.78
C GLU A 214 6.16 -0.86 28.85
N ALA A 215 5.88 -1.57 27.76
CA ALA A 215 4.86 -2.62 27.75
C ALA A 215 5.25 -3.84 28.60
N PHE A 216 6.51 -4.26 28.59
CA PHE A 216 7.02 -5.34 29.44
C PHE A 216 7.04 -4.94 30.92
N GLU A 217 7.53 -3.73 31.23
CA GLU A 217 7.54 -3.19 32.61
C GLU A 217 6.13 -3.08 33.17
N LYS A 218 5.17 -2.57 32.39
CA LYS A 218 3.75 -2.50 32.75
C LYS A 218 3.15 -3.88 33.04
N LYS A 219 3.70 -4.93 32.44
CA LYS A 219 3.32 -6.32 32.70
C LYS A 219 4.13 -6.95 33.86
N GLY A 220 4.98 -6.18 34.52
CA GLY A 220 5.76 -6.61 35.71
C GLY A 220 7.04 -7.38 35.38
N TYR A 221 7.60 -7.20 34.19
CA TYR A 221 8.92 -7.75 33.85
C TYR A 221 10.01 -6.71 34.11
N THR A 222 11.22 -7.19 34.44
CA THR A 222 12.41 -6.36 34.51
C THR A 222 13.02 -6.26 33.11
N VAL A 223 13.12 -5.04 32.57
CA VAL A 223 13.80 -4.79 31.30
C VAL A 223 15.22 -4.33 31.56
N VAL A 224 16.17 -4.95 30.89
CA VAL A 224 17.62 -4.64 31.01
C VAL A 224 18.18 -4.10 29.71
N ALA A 225 19.25 -3.32 29.77
CA ALA A 225 19.82 -2.66 28.59
C ALA A 225 20.68 -3.61 27.76
N THR A 226 21.37 -4.54 28.43
CA THR A 226 22.26 -5.52 27.81
C THR A 226 21.94 -6.94 28.26
N PRO A 227 22.30 -7.97 27.47
CA PRO A 227 22.08 -9.37 27.87
C PRO A 227 22.86 -9.82 29.09
N GLU A 228 23.94 -9.11 29.42
CA GLU A 228 24.81 -9.43 30.57
C GLU A 228 24.25 -8.91 31.90
N GLU A 229 23.31 -7.98 31.89
CA GLU A 229 22.63 -7.45 33.08
C GLU A 229 21.52 -8.40 33.56
#